data_652788f6cbadc22e193884a5a4f8a661
#
_entry.id   652788f6cbadc22e193884a5a4f8a661
#
_cell.length_a   1.000
_cell.length_b   1.000
_cell.length_c   1.000
_cell.angle_alpha   90.00
_cell.angle_beta   90.00
_cell.angle_gamma   90.00
#
_symmetry.space_group_name_H-M   'P 1'
#
loop_
_entity.id
_entity.type
_entity.pdbx_description
1 polymer ?
#
loop_
_entity_poly.entity_id
_entity_poly.type
_entity_poly.pdbx_seq_one_letter_code
_entity_poly.pdbx_strand_id
1 'polypeptide(L)'
;MEIRNISNIYTALPQCGAFLKAISDESVRHVFLGGLLASSAPVFFSAVAERLNGKKNSKPKTQNCAESAQQFKTQNSKLKTLTAVFILQDNDEAGYFYHDLTQILGTDNVLFFPSSYRRAVKYGQRDAANEILRTETLSRLAALTSVDTQKASTGKGAGKNADSAAEALYVVTCPEALSELVVSKRRLDERTINIAVGDIIDFADLGRQMREFGFKEVDYVYEPGQFAMRGSIIDVYSYSSELPFRIDFFGDEVDTIRTFEVADQLSKDAKQQVRIVPELAQLTEEKQPFTSLLPDDALLVMKDRLYLCSTIEQIYNDGFSQQAMTERLEGATEVEQQQIMRDMRKENNLVAPSRFREEISNAM
;
A
#
# COMPACT_ATOMS: atom_id res chain seq x y z
N MET A 1 22.67 8.02 20.70
CA MET A 1 22.46 9.08 19.70
C MET A 1 21.02 8.91 19.24
N GLU A 2 20.17 9.90 19.41
CA GLU A 2 18.76 9.77 18.98
C GLU A 2 18.67 9.75 17.46
N ILE A 3 17.75 8.96 16.89
CA ILE A 3 17.52 8.83 15.44
C ILE A 3 17.29 10.20 14.76
N ARG A 4 16.58 11.11 15.45
CA ARG A 4 16.37 12.50 15.00
C ARG A 4 17.66 13.28 14.75
N ASN A 5 18.72 13.03 15.51
CA ASN A 5 20.00 13.71 15.31
C ASN A 5 20.71 13.24 14.03
N ILE A 6 20.52 11.97 13.66
CA ILE A 6 21.05 11.39 12.41
C ILE A 6 20.28 11.97 11.22
N SER A 7 18.95 12.00 11.27
CA SER A 7 18.10 12.60 10.24
C SER A 7 18.47 14.06 9.97
N ASN A 8 18.74 14.86 11.02
CA ASN A 8 19.17 16.24 10.88
C ASN A 8 20.51 16.39 10.13
N ILE A 9 21.46 15.45 10.29
CA ILE A 9 22.73 15.46 9.55
C ILE A 9 22.45 15.27 8.05
N TYR A 10 21.63 14.27 7.70
CA TYR A 10 21.26 13.98 6.31
C TYR A 10 20.44 15.11 5.68
N THR A 11 19.55 15.74 6.43
CA THR A 11 18.76 16.90 5.98
C THR A 11 19.66 18.08 5.60
N ALA A 12 20.79 18.24 6.27
CA ALA A 12 21.75 19.31 5.99
C ALA A 12 22.67 19.02 4.79
N LEU A 13 22.70 17.77 4.28
CA LEU A 13 23.58 17.41 3.17
C LEU A 13 23.18 18.14 1.86
N PRO A 14 24.15 18.66 1.10
CA PRO A 14 23.90 19.25 -0.22
C PRO A 14 23.23 18.29 -1.19
N GLN A 15 23.56 16.99 -1.09
CA GLN A 15 22.99 15.90 -1.90
C GLN A 15 21.47 15.77 -1.73
N CYS A 16 20.96 15.96 -0.52
CA CYS A 16 19.52 15.96 -0.28
C CYS A 16 18.83 17.13 -1.04
N GLY A 17 19.44 18.30 -1.04
CA GLY A 17 18.94 19.45 -1.82
C GLY A 17 19.02 19.24 -3.33
N ALA A 18 20.12 18.65 -3.81
CA ALA A 18 20.31 18.32 -5.23
C ALA A 18 19.30 17.27 -5.71
N PHE A 19 19.05 16.23 -4.90
CA PHE A 19 18.05 15.21 -5.18
C PHE A 19 16.64 15.81 -5.28
N LEU A 20 16.24 16.64 -4.30
CA LEU A 20 14.95 17.32 -4.32
C LEU A 20 14.76 18.22 -5.56
N LYS A 21 15.83 18.89 -5.99
CA LYS A 21 15.78 19.68 -7.22
C LYS A 21 15.62 18.78 -8.45
N ALA A 22 16.33 17.66 -8.50
CA ALA A 22 16.26 16.73 -9.62
C ALA A 22 14.88 16.11 -9.77
N ILE A 23 14.26 15.61 -8.68
CA ILE A 23 12.89 15.02 -8.74
C ILE A 23 11.79 16.07 -8.97
N SER A 24 12.10 17.36 -8.84
CA SER A 24 11.16 18.45 -9.15
C SER A 24 11.24 18.92 -10.60
N ASP A 25 12.24 18.47 -11.34
CA ASP A 25 12.49 18.87 -12.74
C ASP A 25 11.87 17.81 -13.67
N GLU A 26 10.82 18.20 -14.40
CA GLU A 26 10.09 17.31 -15.33
C GLU A 26 10.96 16.78 -16.49
N SER A 27 12.12 17.40 -16.75
CA SER A 27 13.06 16.94 -17.77
C SER A 27 13.96 15.80 -17.26
N VAL A 28 14.08 15.63 -15.94
CA VAL A 28 14.90 14.61 -15.31
C VAL A 28 14.07 13.36 -15.06
N ARG A 29 14.36 12.31 -15.83
CA ARG A 29 13.66 11.01 -15.69
C ARG A 29 14.38 10.03 -14.76
N HIS A 30 15.70 10.12 -14.66
CA HIS A 30 16.52 9.20 -13.90
C HIS A 30 17.51 9.94 -13.02
N VAL A 31 17.61 9.53 -11.76
CA VAL A 31 18.59 10.03 -10.80
C VAL A 31 19.34 8.86 -10.22
N PHE A 32 20.68 8.87 -10.37
CA PHE A 32 21.53 7.85 -9.78
C PHE A 32 22.08 8.32 -8.44
N LEU A 33 21.82 7.53 -7.38
CA LEU A 33 22.32 7.76 -6.03
C LEU A 33 23.43 6.76 -5.72
N GLY A 34 24.66 7.24 -5.51
CA GLY A 34 25.81 6.42 -5.09
C GLY A 34 26.11 6.56 -3.61
N GLY A 35 26.68 5.51 -3.00
CA GLY A 35 27.18 5.54 -1.62
C GLY A 35 26.13 5.30 -0.53
N LEU A 36 24.88 4.96 -0.87
CA LEU A 36 23.88 4.56 0.12
C LEU A 36 24.07 3.08 0.46
N LEU A 37 24.59 2.80 1.65
CA LEU A 37 24.84 1.45 2.16
C LEU A 37 23.95 1.16 3.37
N ALA A 38 23.41 -0.06 3.46
CA ALA A 38 22.59 -0.54 4.56
C ALA A 38 21.50 0.50 4.95
N SER A 39 21.33 0.80 6.24
CA SER A 39 20.32 1.74 6.75
C SER A 39 20.56 3.21 6.35
N SER A 40 21.63 3.55 5.61
CA SER A 40 21.82 4.92 5.11
C SER A 40 20.76 5.34 4.08
N ALA A 41 20.21 4.39 3.33
CA ALA A 41 19.15 4.66 2.36
C ALA A 41 17.83 5.06 3.04
N PRO A 42 17.25 4.29 4.00
CA PRO A 42 16.08 4.73 4.77
C PRO A 42 16.27 6.10 5.41
N VAL A 43 17.44 6.36 6.02
CA VAL A 43 17.75 7.66 6.65
C VAL A 43 17.80 8.79 5.62
N PHE A 44 18.42 8.57 4.44
CA PHE A 44 18.46 9.57 3.38
C PHE A 44 17.05 9.92 2.88
N PHE A 45 16.25 8.92 2.57
CA PHE A 45 14.89 9.15 2.06
C PHE A 45 13.96 9.74 3.14
N SER A 46 14.16 9.40 4.42
CA SER A 46 13.46 10.05 5.52
C SER A 46 13.82 11.53 5.63
N ALA A 47 15.10 11.89 5.46
CA ALA A 47 15.54 13.27 5.43
C ALA A 47 14.96 14.06 4.24
N VAL A 48 14.81 13.39 3.08
CA VAL A 48 14.10 13.96 1.91
C VAL A 48 12.63 14.22 2.26
N ALA A 49 11.96 13.25 2.88
CA ALA A 49 10.57 13.35 3.32
C ALA A 49 10.37 14.50 4.32
N GLU A 50 11.23 14.60 5.33
CA GLU A 50 11.21 15.71 6.30
C GLU A 50 11.38 17.08 5.63
N ARG A 51 12.26 17.19 4.64
CA ARG A 51 12.44 18.45 3.89
C ARG A 51 11.22 18.80 3.04
N LEU A 52 10.53 17.82 2.48
CA LEU A 52 9.27 18.02 1.77
C LEU A 52 8.16 18.46 2.72
N ASN A 53 8.06 17.82 3.90
CA ASN A 53 7.03 18.09 4.91
C ASN A 53 7.40 19.23 5.86
N GLY A 54 8.67 19.48 6.10
CA GLY A 54 9.22 20.31 7.17
C GLY A 54 8.99 21.82 7.07
N LYS A 55 8.14 22.29 6.17
CA LYS A 55 7.78 23.71 6.05
C LYS A 55 6.67 24.16 7.00
N LYS A 56 6.15 23.31 7.88
CA LYS A 56 5.03 23.72 8.77
C LYS A 56 5.43 24.14 10.18
N ASN A 57 6.59 23.74 10.77
CA ASN A 57 6.75 23.89 12.23
C ASN A 57 8.13 24.29 12.80
N SER A 58 9.08 24.85 12.08
CA SER A 58 10.31 25.37 12.72
C SER A 58 10.72 26.75 12.24
N LYS A 59 10.64 27.73 13.14
CA LYS A 59 11.37 28.98 12.99
C LYS A 59 12.87 28.66 13.04
N PRO A 60 13.67 28.96 12.01
CA PRO A 60 15.09 28.67 12.01
C PRO A 60 15.79 29.51 13.09
N LYS A 61 16.51 28.86 14.00
CA LYS A 61 17.31 29.52 15.05
C LYS A 61 18.73 29.89 14.58
N THR A 62 19.03 29.82 13.29
CA THR A 62 20.34 30.22 12.75
C THR A 62 20.20 30.97 11.43
N GLN A 63 20.78 32.18 11.36
CA GLN A 63 20.62 33.13 10.29
C GLN A 63 21.22 32.76 8.91
N ASN A 64 22.00 31.68 8.79
CA ASN A 64 22.73 31.38 7.56
C ASN A 64 22.06 30.41 6.59
N CYS A 65 20.85 29.91 6.89
CA CYS A 65 20.09 29.02 5.99
C CYS A 65 18.85 29.69 5.37
N ALA A 66 18.66 31.00 5.56
CA ALA A 66 17.42 31.66 5.16
C ALA A 66 17.30 31.89 3.63
N GLU A 67 18.41 32.07 2.92
CA GLU A 67 18.37 32.38 1.47
C GLU A 67 18.02 31.16 0.61
N SER A 68 18.50 29.95 0.97
CA SER A 68 18.16 28.73 0.24
C SER A 68 16.72 28.26 0.49
N ALA A 69 16.14 28.56 1.67
CA ALA A 69 14.76 28.21 2.00
C ALA A 69 13.72 29.14 1.32
N GLN A 70 14.07 30.36 0.97
CA GLN A 70 13.16 31.30 0.30
C GLN A 70 12.98 31.02 -1.19
N GLN A 71 14.01 30.52 -1.89
CA GLN A 71 13.91 30.13 -3.31
C GLN A 71 13.03 28.90 -3.55
N PHE A 72 12.90 27.98 -2.58
CA PHE A 72 12.06 26.79 -2.71
C PHE A 72 10.56 27.04 -2.46
N LYS A 73 10.16 28.21 -1.95
CA LYS A 73 8.75 28.49 -1.61
C LYS A 73 7.82 28.67 -2.80
N THR A 74 8.33 28.89 -4.01
CA THR A 74 7.51 29.40 -5.12
C THR A 74 7.18 28.37 -6.21
N GLN A 75 7.79 27.18 -6.25
CA GLN A 75 7.63 26.25 -7.38
C GLN A 75 7.07 24.85 -7.05
N ASN A 76 6.86 24.48 -5.78
CA ASN A 76 6.59 23.08 -5.40
C ASN A 76 5.15 22.80 -4.93
N SER A 77 4.15 23.13 -5.73
CA SER A 77 2.79 22.63 -5.49
C SER A 77 2.61 21.16 -5.87
N LYS A 78 3.43 20.60 -6.77
CA LYS A 78 3.36 19.21 -7.27
C LYS A 78 3.98 18.17 -6.32
N LEU A 79 4.97 18.50 -5.50
CA LEU A 79 5.61 17.54 -4.58
C LEU A 79 4.91 17.36 -3.23
N LYS A 80 3.71 17.90 -3.05
CA LYS A 80 2.96 17.75 -1.78
C LYS A 80 2.40 16.35 -1.54
N THR A 81 2.42 15.51 -2.57
CA THR A 81 1.82 14.16 -2.59
C THR A 81 2.79 13.12 -3.13
N LEU A 82 4.07 13.17 -2.72
CA LEU A 82 5.05 12.23 -3.23
C LEU A 82 4.69 10.80 -2.85
N THR A 83 4.34 9.97 -3.83
CA THR A 83 4.31 8.53 -3.68
C THR A 83 5.68 7.98 -4.09
N ALA A 84 6.38 7.32 -3.16
CA ALA A 84 7.66 6.68 -3.45
C ALA A 84 7.55 5.16 -3.22
N VAL A 85 8.00 4.38 -4.20
CA VAL A 85 8.02 2.91 -4.15
C VAL A 85 9.45 2.43 -4.13
N PHE A 86 9.84 1.81 -3.03
CA PHE A 86 11.17 1.23 -2.81
C PHE A 86 11.14 -0.25 -3.16
N ILE A 87 11.85 -0.61 -4.22
CA ILE A 87 11.94 -1.99 -4.72
C ILE A 87 13.30 -2.54 -4.29
N LEU A 88 13.32 -3.37 -3.26
CA LEU A 88 14.51 -3.99 -2.71
C LEU A 88 14.82 -5.31 -3.45
N GLN A 89 15.95 -5.97 -3.12
CA GLN A 89 16.37 -7.16 -3.86
C GLN A 89 15.51 -8.38 -3.56
N ASP A 90 15.08 -8.51 -2.32
CA ASP A 90 14.25 -9.62 -1.85
C ASP A 90 13.35 -9.19 -0.68
N ASN A 91 12.50 -10.11 -0.23
CA ASN A 91 11.53 -9.85 0.82
C ASN A 91 12.18 -9.57 2.19
N ASP A 92 13.36 -10.15 2.47
CA ASP A 92 14.04 -9.93 3.76
C ASP A 92 14.65 -8.54 3.81
N GLU A 93 15.34 -8.13 2.74
CA GLU A 93 15.87 -6.77 2.64
C GLU A 93 14.75 -5.74 2.67
N ALA A 94 13.63 -6.01 1.99
CA ALA A 94 12.44 -5.17 2.04
C ALA A 94 11.87 -5.05 3.45
N GLY A 95 11.80 -6.14 4.21
CA GLY A 95 11.37 -6.15 5.61
C GLY A 95 12.26 -5.29 6.52
N TYR A 96 13.58 -5.39 6.38
CA TYR A 96 14.52 -4.55 7.14
C TYR A 96 14.39 -3.08 6.77
N PHE A 97 14.29 -2.77 5.47
CA PHE A 97 14.12 -1.41 4.99
C PHE A 97 12.81 -0.79 5.48
N TYR A 98 11.72 -1.54 5.43
CA TYR A 98 10.41 -1.15 5.96
C TYR A 98 10.48 -0.84 7.46
N HIS A 99 11.12 -1.73 8.24
CA HIS A 99 11.30 -1.52 9.68
C HIS A 99 12.08 -0.24 9.97
N ASP A 100 13.23 -0.03 9.31
CA ASP A 100 14.03 1.17 9.49
C ASP A 100 13.23 2.44 9.13
N LEU A 101 12.49 2.41 8.03
CA LEU A 101 11.72 3.55 7.55
C LEU A 101 10.56 3.90 8.50
N THR A 102 9.87 2.87 9.03
CA THR A 102 8.79 3.06 10.01
C THR A 102 9.29 3.59 11.36
N GLN A 103 10.48 3.20 11.80
CA GLN A 103 11.10 3.75 13.02
C GLN A 103 11.42 5.26 12.90
N ILE A 104 11.64 5.75 11.69
CA ILE A 104 12.01 7.15 11.46
C ILE A 104 10.78 8.01 11.13
N LEU A 105 9.91 7.55 10.24
CA LEU A 105 8.76 8.31 9.71
C LEU A 105 7.43 8.01 10.41
N GLY A 106 7.38 6.95 11.22
CA GLY A 106 6.14 6.41 11.77
C GLY A 106 5.45 5.43 10.81
N THR A 107 4.40 4.78 11.29
CA THR A 107 3.68 3.73 10.55
C THR A 107 2.61 4.28 9.60
N ASP A 108 2.11 5.49 9.84
CA ASP A 108 0.92 6.01 9.14
C ASP A 108 1.10 6.14 7.62
N ASN A 109 2.32 6.46 7.16
CA ASN A 109 2.60 6.77 5.76
C ASN A 109 3.58 5.79 5.10
N VAL A 110 4.01 4.76 5.82
CA VAL A 110 4.92 3.73 5.31
C VAL A 110 4.18 2.41 5.22
N LEU A 111 4.10 1.84 4.03
CA LEU A 111 3.37 0.62 3.74
C LEU A 111 4.33 -0.47 3.28
N PHE A 112 4.03 -1.70 3.64
CA PHE A 112 4.74 -2.87 3.18
C PHE A 112 3.88 -3.67 2.20
N PHE A 113 4.42 -3.92 1.02
CA PHE A 113 3.77 -4.74 0.00
C PHE A 113 4.62 -6.01 -0.24
N PRO A 114 4.47 -7.06 0.61
CA PRO A 114 5.20 -8.31 0.50
C PRO A 114 4.62 -9.22 -0.59
N SER A 115 5.32 -10.32 -0.90
CA SER A 115 4.73 -11.44 -1.66
C SER A 115 3.62 -12.11 -0.86
N SER A 116 2.55 -12.54 -1.55
CA SER A 116 1.45 -13.29 -0.91
C SER A 116 1.85 -14.71 -0.51
N TYR A 117 2.99 -15.22 -0.98
CA TYR A 117 3.45 -16.59 -0.73
C TYR A 117 4.57 -16.65 0.32
N ARG A 118 4.54 -17.68 1.18
CA ARG A 118 5.66 -17.99 2.07
C ARG A 118 6.83 -18.59 1.32
N ARG A 119 8.05 -18.16 1.69
CA ARG A 119 9.35 -18.40 1.02
C ARG A 119 9.76 -19.86 0.84
N ALA A 120 9.24 -20.87 1.37
CA ALA A 120 9.79 -22.22 1.32
C ALA A 120 8.77 -23.30 1.01
N VAL A 121 7.53 -22.96 0.86
CA VAL A 121 6.48 -23.95 0.69
C VAL A 121 5.72 -23.62 -0.57
N LYS A 122 6.00 -24.41 -1.61
CA LYS A 122 5.12 -24.65 -2.76
C LYS A 122 4.14 -23.51 -3.04
N TYR A 123 4.26 -22.84 -4.15
CA TYR A 123 3.24 -21.96 -4.70
C TYR A 123 1.86 -22.57 -4.41
N GLY A 124 1.11 -22.01 -3.48
CA GLY A 124 -0.20 -22.53 -3.06
C GLY A 124 -0.60 -22.25 -1.61
N GLN A 125 0.32 -21.92 -0.71
CA GLN A 125 -0.03 -21.47 0.64
C GLN A 125 0.21 -19.97 0.79
N ARG A 126 -0.88 -19.21 0.78
CA ARG A 126 -0.86 -17.78 1.04
C ARG A 126 -0.68 -17.49 2.53
N ASP A 127 0.02 -16.42 2.84
CA ASP A 127 0.15 -15.92 4.21
C ASP A 127 -0.92 -14.87 4.48
N ALA A 128 -1.83 -15.17 5.42
CA ALA A 128 -2.92 -14.25 5.76
C ALA A 128 -2.40 -12.87 6.25
N ALA A 129 -1.27 -12.84 6.94
CA ALA A 129 -0.67 -11.59 7.39
C ALA A 129 -0.17 -10.76 6.20
N ASN A 130 0.46 -11.39 5.22
CA ASN A 130 0.88 -10.72 3.99
C ASN A 130 -0.31 -10.20 3.18
N GLU A 131 -1.42 -10.94 3.12
CA GLU A 131 -2.63 -10.50 2.41
C GLU A 131 -3.23 -9.23 3.03
N ILE A 132 -3.18 -9.08 4.36
CA ILE A 132 -3.61 -7.84 5.05
C ILE A 132 -2.75 -6.67 4.59
N LEU A 133 -1.42 -6.78 4.69
CA LEU A 133 -0.47 -5.73 4.29
C LEU A 133 -0.62 -5.35 2.81
N ARG A 134 -0.82 -6.34 1.95
CA ARG A 134 -1.10 -6.13 0.52
C ARG A 134 -2.41 -5.38 0.31
N THR A 135 -3.48 -5.83 0.95
CA THR A 135 -4.81 -5.23 0.81
C THR A 135 -4.83 -3.79 1.34
N GLU A 136 -4.16 -3.52 2.45
CA GLU A 136 -3.98 -2.16 2.98
C GLU A 136 -3.28 -1.27 1.97
N THR A 137 -2.13 -1.73 1.42
CA THR A 137 -1.37 -0.97 0.42
C THR A 137 -2.21 -0.67 -0.82
N LEU A 138 -2.89 -1.67 -1.38
CA LEU A 138 -3.76 -1.49 -2.56
C LEU A 138 -4.91 -0.53 -2.28
N SER A 139 -5.54 -0.64 -1.11
CA SER A 139 -6.65 0.22 -0.69
C SER A 139 -6.20 1.69 -0.57
N ARG A 140 -5.02 1.94 0.01
CA ARG A 140 -4.49 3.30 0.17
C ARG A 140 -4.06 3.92 -1.16
N LEU A 141 -3.43 3.16 -2.04
CA LEU A 141 -3.07 3.61 -3.39
C LEU A 141 -4.32 3.95 -4.23
N ALA A 142 -5.35 3.11 -4.18
CA ALA A 142 -6.60 3.37 -4.89
C ALA A 142 -7.29 4.66 -4.38
N ALA A 143 -7.22 4.95 -3.08
CA ALA A 143 -7.77 6.16 -2.50
C ALA A 143 -7.07 7.43 -3.02
N LEU A 144 -5.73 7.43 -3.14
CA LEU A 144 -4.97 8.56 -3.67
C LEU A 144 -5.39 8.90 -5.10
N THR A 145 -5.46 7.90 -5.97
CA THR A 145 -5.82 8.10 -7.38
C THR A 145 -7.29 8.48 -7.60
N SER A 146 -8.19 8.24 -6.63
CA SER A 146 -9.61 8.65 -6.69
C SER A 146 -9.80 10.13 -6.39
N VAL A 147 -8.98 10.73 -5.53
CA VAL A 147 -9.03 12.16 -5.18
C VAL A 147 -8.65 13.03 -6.38
N ASP A 148 -7.70 12.59 -7.22
CA ASP A 148 -7.26 13.34 -8.39
C ASP A 148 -8.33 13.37 -9.50
N THR A 149 -9.08 12.29 -9.67
CA THR A 149 -10.18 12.22 -10.67
C THR A 149 -11.36 13.12 -10.29
N GLN A 150 -11.68 13.26 -9.00
CA GLN A 150 -12.78 14.14 -8.55
C GLN A 150 -12.43 15.63 -8.62
N LYS A 151 -11.16 16.00 -8.43
CA LYS A 151 -10.70 17.40 -8.61
C LYS A 151 -10.77 17.87 -10.07
N ALA A 152 -10.67 16.94 -11.02
CA ALA A 152 -10.75 17.27 -12.44
C ALA A 152 -12.20 17.45 -12.95
N SER A 153 -13.21 16.88 -12.26
CA SER A 153 -14.60 16.85 -12.74
C SER A 153 -15.55 17.86 -12.06
N THR A 154 -15.19 18.47 -10.93
CA THR A 154 -16.05 19.43 -10.22
C THR A 154 -15.40 20.79 -10.14
N GLY A 155 -15.63 21.61 -11.16
CA GLY A 155 -15.47 23.06 -11.05
C GLY A 155 -16.54 23.61 -10.10
N LYS A 156 -16.10 24.25 -9.00
CA LYS A 156 -16.85 25.10 -8.05
C LYS A 156 -17.90 24.41 -7.17
N GLY A 157 -17.57 24.28 -5.90
CA GLY A 157 -18.56 24.21 -4.83
C GLY A 157 -18.44 22.99 -3.91
N ALA A 158 -17.36 22.82 -3.21
CA ALA A 158 -17.29 21.93 -2.05
C ALA A 158 -16.74 22.70 -0.84
N GLY A 159 -17.43 22.53 0.29
CA GLY A 159 -17.23 23.30 1.50
C GLY A 159 -15.84 23.17 2.12
N LYS A 160 -15.53 24.19 2.92
CA LYS A 160 -14.27 24.41 3.64
C LYS A 160 -14.02 23.41 4.79
N ASN A 161 -13.91 22.09 4.53
CA ASN A 161 -13.48 21.14 5.55
C ASN A 161 -12.65 19.98 4.97
N ALA A 162 -11.94 20.18 3.86
CA ALA A 162 -11.00 19.20 3.30
C ALA A 162 -9.56 19.70 3.48
N ASP A 163 -9.10 19.79 4.73
CA ASP A 163 -7.67 19.91 5.07
C ASP A 163 -7.04 18.49 5.24
N SER A 164 -7.47 17.52 4.42
CA SER A 164 -6.64 16.34 4.16
C SER A 164 -5.58 16.77 3.16
N ALA A 165 -4.51 17.39 3.66
CA ALA A 165 -3.29 17.51 2.89
C ALA A 165 -2.95 16.09 2.40
N ALA A 166 -2.92 15.87 1.09
CA ALA A 166 -2.47 14.62 0.54
C ALA A 166 -1.07 14.34 1.10
N GLU A 167 -0.99 13.32 1.95
CA GLU A 167 0.24 12.96 2.65
C GLU A 167 1.10 12.13 1.72
N ALA A 168 2.43 12.31 1.84
CA ALA A 168 3.37 11.48 1.10
C ALA A 168 3.21 10.01 1.51
N LEU A 169 3.22 9.10 0.55
CA LEU A 169 3.07 7.67 0.78
C LEU A 169 4.34 6.93 0.35
N TYR A 170 4.86 6.09 1.23
CA TYR A 170 6.07 5.31 1.02
C TYR A 170 5.74 3.81 1.01
N VAL A 171 5.89 3.17 -0.14
CA VAL A 171 5.64 1.73 -0.30
C VAL A 171 6.96 0.99 -0.41
N VAL A 172 7.16 -0.02 0.41
CA VAL A 172 8.33 -0.90 0.37
C VAL A 172 7.92 -2.26 -0.18
N THR A 173 8.65 -2.77 -1.17
CA THR A 173 8.30 -4.01 -1.87
C THR A 173 9.54 -4.75 -2.41
N CYS A 174 9.33 -5.91 -3.03
CA CYS A 174 10.35 -6.77 -3.61
C CYS A 174 9.90 -7.34 -4.96
N PRO A 175 10.81 -7.94 -5.76
CA PRO A 175 10.48 -8.51 -7.07
C PRO A 175 9.43 -9.60 -7.01
N GLU A 176 9.45 -10.44 -5.96
CA GLU A 176 8.48 -11.51 -5.75
C GLU A 176 7.06 -10.95 -5.65
N ALA A 177 6.88 -9.88 -4.88
CA ALA A 177 5.58 -9.21 -4.73
C ALA A 177 5.11 -8.55 -6.03
N LEU A 178 6.03 -7.91 -6.77
CA LEU A 178 5.74 -7.25 -8.04
C LEU A 178 5.50 -8.23 -9.19
N SER A 179 5.95 -9.47 -9.07
CA SER A 179 5.66 -10.53 -10.04
C SER A 179 4.19 -10.98 -10.00
N GLU A 180 3.48 -10.68 -8.92
CA GLU A 180 2.09 -11.07 -8.74
C GLU A 180 1.13 -10.01 -9.31
N LEU A 181 0.12 -10.46 -10.05
CA LEU A 181 -1.00 -9.64 -10.47
C LEU A 181 -1.89 -9.28 -9.27
N VAL A 182 -2.36 -8.05 -9.24
CA VAL A 182 -3.27 -7.53 -8.22
C VAL A 182 -4.64 -7.22 -8.80
N VAL A 183 -5.64 -7.09 -7.95
CA VAL A 183 -7.00 -6.71 -8.31
C VAL A 183 -6.99 -5.31 -8.95
N SER A 184 -7.78 -5.10 -10.00
CA SER A 184 -7.90 -3.79 -10.64
C SER A 184 -8.52 -2.77 -9.67
N LYS A 185 -8.16 -1.48 -9.84
CA LYS A 185 -8.73 -0.40 -9.05
C LYS A 185 -10.25 -0.41 -9.07
N ARG A 186 -10.86 -0.61 -10.25
CA ARG A 186 -12.31 -0.65 -10.40
C ARG A 186 -12.95 -1.73 -9.51
N ARG A 187 -12.39 -2.94 -9.52
CA ARG A 187 -12.89 -4.05 -8.69
C ARG A 187 -12.67 -3.82 -7.21
N LEU A 188 -11.54 -3.20 -6.84
CA LEU A 188 -11.28 -2.82 -5.47
C LEU A 188 -12.32 -1.80 -4.98
N ASP A 189 -12.62 -0.77 -5.77
CA ASP A 189 -13.62 0.24 -5.41
C ASP A 189 -15.03 -0.35 -5.34
N GLU A 190 -15.42 -1.24 -6.27
CA GLU A 190 -16.71 -1.96 -6.26
C GLU A 190 -16.89 -2.88 -5.03
N ARG A 191 -15.79 -3.37 -4.43
CA ARG A 191 -15.79 -4.27 -3.28
C ARG A 191 -15.42 -3.59 -1.97
N THR A 192 -15.25 -2.27 -1.96
CA THR A 192 -14.94 -1.49 -0.76
C THR A 192 -16.19 -0.83 -0.22
N ILE A 193 -16.49 -1.05 1.07
CA ILE A 193 -17.53 -0.33 1.80
C ILE A 193 -16.86 0.83 2.52
N ASN A 194 -17.26 2.07 2.22
CA ASN A 194 -16.80 3.26 2.92
C ASN A 194 -17.89 3.69 3.87
N ILE A 195 -17.54 3.92 5.13
CA ILE A 195 -18.48 4.34 6.19
C ILE A 195 -17.84 5.51 6.94
N ALA A 196 -18.60 6.57 7.12
CA ALA A 196 -18.21 7.74 7.90
C ALA A 196 -19.22 8.01 9.03
N VAL A 197 -18.75 8.65 10.08
CA VAL A 197 -19.63 9.13 11.17
C VAL A 197 -20.64 10.12 10.60
N GLY A 198 -21.92 9.92 10.91
CA GLY A 198 -23.06 10.69 10.38
C GLY A 198 -23.65 10.12 9.08
N ASP A 199 -23.12 9.05 8.51
CA ASP A 199 -23.74 8.38 7.37
C ASP A 199 -25.06 7.72 7.81
N ILE A 200 -26.06 7.74 6.91
CA ILE A 200 -27.33 7.05 7.11
C ILE A 200 -27.28 5.74 6.33
N ILE A 201 -27.22 4.63 7.02
CA ILE A 201 -27.05 3.31 6.45
C ILE A 201 -28.02 2.35 7.13
N ASP A 202 -28.85 1.65 6.36
CA ASP A 202 -29.68 0.58 6.91
C ASP A 202 -28.80 -0.54 7.48
N PHE A 203 -28.96 -0.79 8.77
CA PHE A 203 -28.16 -1.75 9.54
C PHE A 203 -28.24 -3.18 8.97
N ALA A 204 -29.42 -3.61 8.53
CA ALA A 204 -29.63 -4.94 7.98
C ALA A 204 -29.04 -5.07 6.57
N ASP A 205 -29.13 -4.00 5.76
CA ASP A 205 -28.57 -3.94 4.42
C ASP A 205 -27.04 -4.00 4.46
N LEU A 206 -26.40 -3.31 5.40
CA LEU A 206 -24.96 -3.39 5.62
C LEU A 206 -24.51 -4.82 5.96
N GLY A 207 -25.25 -5.50 6.86
CA GLY A 207 -24.97 -6.90 7.20
C GLY A 207 -25.13 -7.84 5.99
N ARG A 208 -26.13 -7.59 5.12
CA ARG A 208 -26.31 -8.34 3.86
C ARG A 208 -25.13 -8.12 2.91
N GLN A 209 -24.73 -6.88 2.72
CA GLN A 209 -23.60 -6.52 1.85
C GLN A 209 -22.29 -7.16 2.34
N MET A 210 -22.03 -7.20 3.65
CA MET A 210 -20.86 -7.88 4.22
C MET A 210 -20.87 -9.38 3.89
N ARG A 211 -22.02 -10.06 4.00
CA ARG A 211 -22.14 -11.49 3.61
C ARG A 211 -21.90 -11.69 2.11
N GLU A 212 -22.42 -10.82 1.26
CA GLU A 212 -22.21 -10.85 -0.20
C GLU A 212 -20.73 -10.62 -0.56
N PHE A 213 -20.01 -9.85 0.24
CA PHE A 213 -18.58 -9.62 0.08
C PHE A 213 -17.71 -10.74 0.68
N GLY A 214 -18.34 -11.75 1.27
CA GLY A 214 -17.65 -12.94 1.78
C GLY A 214 -17.18 -12.84 3.23
N PHE A 215 -17.61 -11.80 3.97
CA PHE A 215 -17.36 -11.75 5.40
C PHE A 215 -18.18 -12.82 6.12
N LYS A 216 -17.55 -13.51 7.08
CA LYS A 216 -18.17 -14.52 7.90
C LYS A 216 -18.82 -13.88 9.13
N GLU A 217 -20.12 -14.10 9.32
CA GLU A 217 -20.81 -13.66 10.52
C GLU A 217 -20.47 -14.58 11.70
N VAL A 218 -20.11 -13.97 12.83
CA VAL A 218 -19.70 -14.63 14.08
C VAL A 218 -20.26 -13.88 15.28
N ASP A 219 -20.22 -14.50 16.48
CA ASP A 219 -20.65 -13.84 17.71
C ASP A 219 -19.64 -12.78 18.19
N TYR A 220 -18.34 -13.07 18.03
CA TYR A 220 -17.22 -12.17 18.33
C TYR A 220 -16.18 -12.24 17.24
N VAL A 221 -15.61 -11.09 16.92
CA VAL A 221 -14.62 -10.95 15.85
C VAL A 221 -13.21 -11.19 16.37
N TYR A 222 -12.50 -12.14 15.77
CA TYR A 222 -11.12 -12.52 16.13
C TYR A 222 -10.14 -12.49 14.96
N GLU A 223 -10.63 -12.65 13.73
CA GLU A 223 -9.80 -12.80 12.54
C GLU A 223 -10.30 -11.90 11.40
N PRO A 224 -9.41 -11.45 10.49
CA PRO A 224 -9.82 -10.73 9.29
C PRO A 224 -10.87 -11.50 8.48
N GLY A 225 -11.81 -10.78 7.90
CA GLY A 225 -12.93 -11.37 7.15
C GLY A 225 -14.10 -11.78 8.04
N GLN A 226 -14.07 -11.51 9.34
CA GLN A 226 -15.20 -11.74 10.25
C GLN A 226 -15.94 -10.45 10.54
N PHE A 227 -17.24 -10.56 10.80
CA PHE A 227 -18.06 -9.49 11.34
C PHE A 227 -19.09 -10.03 12.35
N ALA A 228 -19.55 -9.18 13.27
CA ALA A 228 -20.57 -9.50 14.26
C ALA A 228 -21.60 -8.36 14.35
N MET A 229 -22.87 -8.71 14.43
CA MET A 229 -23.98 -7.76 14.60
C MET A 229 -24.62 -7.98 15.98
N ARG A 230 -24.58 -6.97 16.84
CA ARG A 230 -25.09 -7.06 18.21
C ARG A 230 -25.82 -5.78 18.62
N GLY A 231 -27.16 -5.85 18.69
CA GLY A 231 -27.98 -4.67 18.98
C GLY A 231 -27.81 -3.59 17.92
N SER A 232 -27.25 -2.44 18.30
CA SER A 232 -26.91 -1.34 17.39
C SER A 232 -25.44 -1.29 16.99
N ILE A 233 -24.66 -2.36 17.24
CA ILE A 233 -23.22 -2.39 17.00
C ILE A 233 -22.89 -3.38 15.90
N ILE A 234 -22.04 -2.96 14.97
CA ILE A 234 -21.36 -3.83 14.02
C ILE A 234 -19.87 -3.81 14.32
N ASP A 235 -19.34 -4.98 14.69
CA ASP A 235 -17.90 -5.22 14.75
C ASP A 235 -17.47 -5.88 13.45
N VAL A 236 -16.40 -5.37 12.81
CA VAL A 236 -15.89 -5.92 11.53
C VAL A 236 -14.37 -5.88 11.48
N TYR A 237 -13.76 -6.99 11.05
CA TYR A 237 -12.32 -7.07 10.81
C TYR A 237 -12.05 -7.07 9.30
N SER A 238 -11.72 -5.88 8.79
CA SER A 238 -11.36 -5.68 7.40
C SER A 238 -9.96 -6.23 7.10
N TYR A 239 -9.73 -6.69 5.86
CA TYR A 239 -8.39 -7.01 5.37
C TYR A 239 -7.52 -5.77 5.10
N SER A 240 -8.05 -4.56 5.24
CA SER A 240 -7.31 -3.31 5.06
C SER A 240 -6.85 -2.66 6.37
N SER A 241 -6.93 -3.35 7.50
CA SER A 241 -6.57 -2.80 8.81
C SER A 241 -6.00 -3.87 9.73
N GLU A 242 -5.01 -3.50 10.53
CA GLU A 242 -4.43 -4.37 11.56
C GLU A 242 -5.36 -4.62 12.75
N LEU A 243 -6.30 -3.71 13.00
CA LEU A 243 -7.29 -3.82 14.07
C LEU A 243 -8.70 -3.82 13.50
N PRO A 244 -9.63 -4.56 14.12
CA PRO A 244 -11.03 -4.50 13.75
C PRO A 244 -11.68 -3.17 14.12
N PHE A 245 -12.78 -2.87 13.45
CA PHE A 245 -13.60 -1.68 13.69
C PHE A 245 -14.88 -2.04 14.43
N ARG A 246 -15.26 -1.18 15.36
CA ARG A 246 -16.56 -1.16 16.04
C ARG A 246 -17.33 0.06 15.59
N ILE A 247 -18.49 -0.15 14.99
CA ILE A 247 -19.35 0.88 14.43
C ILE A 247 -20.65 0.86 15.24
N ASP A 248 -20.90 1.94 15.97
CA ASP A 248 -22.12 2.12 16.76
C ASP A 248 -23.13 2.91 15.94
N PHE A 249 -24.39 2.48 15.97
CA PHE A 249 -25.50 3.10 15.27
C PHE A 249 -26.52 3.69 16.25
N PHE A 250 -27.05 4.85 15.91
CA PHE A 250 -28.26 5.42 16.55
C PHE A 250 -29.38 5.39 15.50
N GLY A 251 -30.26 4.38 15.57
CA GLY A 251 -31.17 4.06 14.47
C GLY A 251 -30.37 3.63 13.22
N ASP A 252 -30.54 4.35 12.10
CA ASP A 252 -29.80 4.13 10.85
C ASP A 252 -28.59 5.06 10.68
N GLU A 253 -28.34 5.96 11.65
CA GLU A 253 -27.22 6.88 11.61
C GLU A 253 -25.99 6.27 12.29
N VAL A 254 -24.83 6.36 11.64
CA VAL A 254 -23.54 5.97 12.21
C VAL A 254 -23.12 7.01 13.26
N ASP A 255 -23.20 6.66 14.53
CA ASP A 255 -22.91 7.54 15.67
C ASP A 255 -21.41 7.62 15.95
N THR A 256 -20.74 6.47 16.12
CA THR A 256 -19.29 6.42 16.37
C THR A 256 -18.62 5.25 15.66
N ILE A 257 -17.36 5.48 15.30
CA ILE A 257 -16.48 4.45 14.73
C ILE A 257 -15.20 4.39 15.58
N ARG A 258 -14.81 3.21 16.02
CA ARG A 258 -13.61 2.99 16.84
C ARG A 258 -12.88 1.73 16.39
N THR A 259 -11.55 1.70 16.55
CA THR A 259 -10.81 0.44 16.53
C THR A 259 -10.95 -0.24 17.89
N PHE A 260 -10.74 -1.57 17.94
CA PHE A 260 -10.70 -2.30 19.20
C PHE A 260 -9.64 -3.41 19.15
N GLU A 261 -9.19 -3.83 20.34
CA GLU A 261 -8.23 -4.91 20.49
C GLU A 261 -8.95 -6.26 20.48
N VAL A 262 -8.42 -7.21 19.71
CA VAL A 262 -9.01 -8.55 19.58
C VAL A 262 -8.97 -9.32 20.92
N ALA A 263 -7.86 -9.18 21.67
CA ALA A 263 -7.61 -9.99 22.86
C ALA A 263 -8.59 -9.72 24.02
N ASP A 264 -8.93 -8.46 24.23
CA ASP A 264 -9.79 -8.02 25.37
C ASP A 264 -11.10 -7.35 24.90
N GLN A 265 -11.29 -7.17 23.60
CA GLN A 265 -12.47 -6.54 22.98
C GLN A 265 -12.67 -5.07 23.38
N LEU A 266 -11.62 -4.41 23.92
CA LEU A 266 -11.70 -3.02 24.36
C LEU A 266 -11.43 -2.06 23.20
N SER A 267 -12.27 -1.01 23.14
CA SER A 267 -12.11 0.06 22.13
C SER A 267 -10.84 0.86 22.36
N LYS A 268 -10.17 1.23 21.27
CA LYS A 268 -8.94 2.05 21.25
C LYS A 268 -9.22 3.42 20.63
N ASP A 269 -8.88 3.59 19.37
CA ASP A 269 -8.85 4.88 18.70
C ASP A 269 -10.17 5.18 18.01
N ALA A 270 -10.66 6.41 18.17
CA ALA A 270 -11.79 6.92 17.40
C ALA A 270 -11.36 7.22 15.96
N LYS A 271 -12.23 6.87 15.02
CA LYS A 271 -12.05 7.15 13.58
C LYS A 271 -13.25 7.96 13.07
N GLN A 272 -13.01 8.86 12.12
CA GLN A 272 -14.08 9.61 11.46
C GLN A 272 -14.67 8.85 10.28
N GLN A 273 -13.87 8.01 9.65
CA GLN A 273 -14.27 7.17 8.54
C GLN A 273 -13.44 5.89 8.51
N VAL A 274 -14.01 4.84 7.92
CA VAL A 274 -13.34 3.56 7.71
C VAL A 274 -13.62 3.02 6.31
N ARG A 275 -12.68 2.22 5.82
CA ARG A 275 -12.80 1.44 4.59
C ARG A 275 -12.78 -0.03 4.95
N ILE A 276 -13.85 -0.73 4.59
CA ILE A 276 -13.99 -2.16 4.83
C ILE A 276 -13.75 -2.87 3.49
N VAL A 277 -12.69 -3.64 3.43
CA VAL A 277 -12.27 -4.37 2.24
C VAL A 277 -12.27 -5.86 2.55
N PRO A 278 -12.93 -6.70 1.71
CA PRO A 278 -12.94 -8.14 1.88
C PRO A 278 -11.60 -8.77 1.46
N GLU A 279 -11.49 -10.09 1.55
CA GLU A 279 -10.37 -10.83 1.02
C GLU A 279 -10.27 -10.68 -0.51
N LEU A 280 -9.23 -10.01 -0.98
CA LEU A 280 -9.02 -9.76 -2.42
C LEU A 280 -8.38 -10.95 -3.14
N ALA A 281 -7.75 -11.84 -2.41
CA ALA A 281 -7.00 -12.98 -2.95
C ALA A 281 -7.88 -13.96 -3.74
N GLN A 282 -9.15 -14.07 -3.38
CA GLN A 282 -10.11 -14.98 -4.05
C GLN A 282 -10.73 -14.38 -5.32
N LEU A 283 -10.53 -13.09 -5.58
CA LEU A 283 -11.04 -12.46 -6.78
C LEU A 283 -10.19 -12.86 -8.00
N THR A 284 -10.80 -13.60 -8.92
CA THR A 284 -10.11 -14.15 -10.10
C THR A 284 -10.21 -13.26 -11.35
N GLU A 285 -11.05 -12.25 -11.31
CA GLU A 285 -11.37 -11.41 -12.46
C GLU A 285 -10.61 -10.07 -12.44
N GLU A 286 -10.27 -9.55 -13.63
CA GLU A 286 -9.68 -8.23 -13.82
C GLU A 286 -8.44 -7.92 -12.97
N LYS A 287 -7.41 -8.74 -13.12
CA LYS A 287 -6.12 -8.52 -12.49
C LYS A 287 -5.19 -7.68 -13.37
N GLN A 288 -4.37 -6.88 -12.72
CA GLN A 288 -3.39 -6.00 -13.38
C GLN A 288 -2.06 -6.01 -12.61
N PRO A 289 -0.94 -5.58 -13.22
CA PRO A 289 0.30 -5.37 -12.49
C PRO A 289 0.12 -4.31 -11.40
N PHE A 290 0.89 -4.45 -10.31
CA PHE A 290 0.90 -3.48 -9.21
C PHE A 290 1.25 -2.07 -9.70
N THR A 291 2.17 -1.97 -10.67
CA THR A 291 2.62 -0.70 -11.27
C THR A 291 1.50 0.11 -11.90
N SER A 292 0.45 -0.55 -12.42
CA SER A 292 -0.72 0.11 -12.99
C SER A 292 -1.62 0.83 -11.96
N LEU A 293 -1.40 0.61 -10.66
CA LEU A 293 -2.12 1.30 -9.57
C LEU A 293 -1.41 2.56 -9.09
N LEU A 294 -0.15 2.74 -9.48
CA LEU A 294 0.65 3.88 -9.03
C LEU A 294 0.19 5.17 -9.72
N PRO A 295 0.26 6.31 -9.03
CA PRO A 295 0.12 7.61 -9.66
C PRO A 295 1.20 7.83 -10.74
N ASP A 296 0.90 8.65 -11.76
CA ASP A 296 1.82 8.95 -12.87
C ASP A 296 3.11 9.63 -12.40
N ASP A 297 3.09 10.31 -11.27
CA ASP A 297 4.22 11.00 -10.64
C ASP A 297 4.91 10.19 -9.54
N ALA A 298 4.61 8.89 -9.42
CA ALA A 298 5.23 8.02 -8.43
C ALA A 298 6.73 7.87 -8.68
N LEU A 299 7.52 8.02 -7.61
CA LEU A 299 8.98 7.81 -7.65
C LEU A 299 9.30 6.34 -7.43
N LEU A 300 9.89 5.69 -8.43
CA LEU A 300 10.39 4.32 -8.29
C LEU A 300 11.86 4.34 -7.87
N VAL A 301 12.18 3.72 -6.74
CA VAL A 301 13.54 3.61 -6.18
C VAL A 301 13.95 2.15 -6.20
N MET A 302 15.00 1.82 -6.94
CA MET A 302 15.51 0.44 -7.08
C MET A 302 17.03 0.42 -7.19
N LYS A 303 17.66 -0.69 -6.81
CA LYS A 303 19.10 -0.84 -6.91
C LYS A 303 19.57 -1.11 -8.35
N ASP A 304 18.90 -2.04 -9.02
CA ASP A 304 19.26 -2.50 -10.37
C ASP A 304 18.02 -2.94 -11.14
N ARG A 305 17.73 -2.22 -12.23
CA ARG A 305 16.62 -2.53 -13.11
C ARG A 305 16.79 -3.85 -13.85
N LEU A 306 18.00 -4.17 -14.27
CA LEU A 306 18.24 -5.41 -15.03
C LEU A 306 18.05 -6.62 -14.11
N TYR A 307 18.56 -6.54 -12.89
CA TYR A 307 18.34 -7.55 -11.86
C TYR A 307 16.83 -7.72 -11.59
N LEU A 308 16.09 -6.64 -11.37
CA LEU A 308 14.64 -6.68 -11.14
C LEU A 308 13.90 -7.39 -12.28
N CYS A 309 14.17 -7.00 -13.53
CA CYS A 309 13.53 -7.62 -14.69
C CYS A 309 13.90 -9.09 -14.86
N SER A 310 15.17 -9.47 -14.63
CA SER A 310 15.62 -10.87 -14.73
C SER A 310 15.04 -11.74 -13.63
N THR A 311 14.92 -11.21 -12.42
CA THR A 311 14.32 -11.94 -11.28
C THR A 311 12.83 -12.20 -11.52
N ILE A 312 12.09 -11.21 -12.03
CA ILE A 312 10.66 -11.40 -12.37
C ILE A 312 10.50 -12.41 -13.52
N GLU A 313 11.40 -12.38 -14.53
CA GLU A 313 11.39 -13.37 -15.60
C GLU A 313 11.68 -14.79 -15.08
N GLN A 314 12.61 -14.93 -14.15
CA GLN A 314 12.90 -16.21 -13.51
C GLN A 314 11.71 -16.72 -12.70
N ILE A 315 11.09 -15.88 -11.85
CA ILE A 315 9.89 -16.24 -11.08
C ILE A 315 8.75 -16.69 -12.00
N TYR A 316 8.54 -15.97 -13.11
CA TYR A 316 7.53 -16.33 -14.10
C TYR A 316 7.81 -17.71 -14.71
N ASN A 317 9.07 -17.95 -15.16
CA ASN A 317 9.47 -19.21 -15.77
C ASN A 317 9.41 -20.38 -14.77
N ASP A 318 9.83 -20.19 -13.53
CA ASP A 318 9.76 -21.20 -12.46
C ASP A 318 8.31 -21.53 -12.10
N GLY A 319 7.44 -20.53 -12.04
CA GLY A 319 6.00 -20.71 -11.76
C GLY A 319 5.24 -21.49 -12.84
N PHE A 320 5.75 -21.50 -14.08
CA PHE A 320 5.18 -22.21 -15.24
C PHE A 320 6.06 -23.38 -15.72
N SER A 321 7.13 -23.73 -15.00
CA SER A 321 8.00 -24.84 -15.38
C SER A 321 7.27 -26.18 -15.36
N GLN A 322 7.68 -27.10 -16.26
CA GLN A 322 7.17 -28.48 -16.25
C GLN A 322 7.41 -29.18 -14.91
N GLN A 323 8.51 -28.82 -14.23
CA GLN A 323 8.87 -29.38 -12.93
C GLN A 323 7.88 -28.95 -11.83
N ALA A 324 7.54 -27.65 -11.77
CA ALA A 324 6.52 -27.15 -10.85
C ALA A 324 5.13 -27.73 -11.13
N MET A 325 4.79 -27.98 -12.40
CA MET A 325 3.58 -28.69 -12.79
C MET A 325 3.60 -30.14 -12.34
N THR A 326 4.70 -30.85 -12.54
CA THR A 326 4.86 -32.26 -12.17
C THR A 326 4.74 -32.43 -10.65
N GLU A 327 5.45 -31.60 -9.88
CA GLU A 327 5.40 -31.62 -8.40
C GLU A 327 3.98 -31.36 -7.85
N ARG A 328 3.19 -30.51 -8.50
CA ARG A 328 1.78 -30.26 -8.11
C ARG A 328 0.83 -31.41 -8.49
N LEU A 329 1.16 -32.14 -9.54
CA LEU A 329 0.36 -33.27 -10.03
C LEU A 329 0.76 -34.59 -9.36
N GLU A 330 1.92 -34.64 -8.70
CA GLU A 330 2.45 -35.83 -8.05
C GLU A 330 1.53 -36.28 -6.88
N GLY A 331 1.01 -37.47 -6.97
CA GLY A 331 0.10 -38.06 -5.97
C GLY A 331 -1.37 -37.69 -6.09
N ALA A 332 -1.76 -36.88 -7.08
CA ALA A 332 -3.14 -36.50 -7.34
C ALA A 332 -3.82 -37.50 -8.29
N THR A 333 -5.09 -37.78 -8.07
CA THR A 333 -5.94 -38.58 -8.98
C THR A 333 -6.19 -37.87 -10.30
N GLU A 334 -6.58 -38.57 -11.37
CA GLU A 334 -6.83 -37.94 -12.69
C GLU A 334 -7.86 -36.81 -12.63
N VAL A 335 -8.87 -36.89 -11.76
CA VAL A 335 -9.88 -35.86 -11.57
C VAL A 335 -9.29 -34.64 -10.86
N GLU A 336 -8.48 -34.86 -9.83
CA GLU A 336 -7.76 -33.81 -9.12
C GLU A 336 -6.71 -33.15 -10.01
N GLN A 337 -5.99 -33.90 -10.83
CA GLN A 337 -5.05 -33.38 -11.81
C GLN A 337 -5.73 -32.44 -12.82
N GLN A 338 -6.90 -32.81 -13.35
CA GLN A 338 -7.67 -31.97 -14.23
C GLN A 338 -8.16 -30.70 -13.52
N GLN A 339 -8.54 -30.79 -12.25
CA GLN A 339 -8.95 -29.64 -11.46
C GLN A 339 -7.76 -28.72 -11.20
N ILE A 340 -6.63 -29.27 -10.74
CA ILE A 340 -5.37 -28.54 -10.53
C ILE A 340 -4.92 -27.82 -11.83
N MET A 341 -4.99 -28.50 -12.98
CA MET A 341 -4.65 -27.88 -14.27
C MET A 341 -5.63 -26.78 -14.68
N ARG A 342 -6.92 -26.91 -14.38
CA ARG A 342 -7.92 -25.85 -14.61
C ARG A 342 -7.66 -24.64 -13.71
N ASP A 343 -7.35 -24.90 -12.44
CA ASP A 343 -7.07 -23.86 -11.45
C ASP A 343 -5.75 -23.16 -11.76
N MET A 344 -4.72 -23.87 -12.17
CA MET A 344 -3.46 -23.28 -12.66
C MET A 344 -3.68 -22.39 -13.91
N ARG A 345 -4.56 -22.76 -14.83
CA ARG A 345 -4.91 -21.92 -16.00
C ARG A 345 -5.74 -20.70 -15.62
N LYS A 346 -6.57 -20.80 -14.57
CA LYS A 346 -7.33 -19.67 -14.01
C LYS A 346 -6.47 -18.79 -13.08
N GLU A 347 -5.54 -19.40 -12.36
CA GLU A 347 -4.61 -18.75 -11.44
C GLU A 347 -3.40 -18.16 -12.15
N ASN A 348 -3.55 -17.65 -13.36
CA ASN A 348 -2.48 -16.89 -13.99
C ASN A 348 -2.29 -15.56 -13.25
N ASN A 349 -1.74 -15.68 -12.04
CA ASN A 349 -1.56 -14.56 -11.10
C ASN A 349 -0.20 -13.86 -11.27
N LEU A 350 0.61 -14.28 -12.24
CA LEU A 350 1.94 -13.72 -12.47
C LEU A 350 1.93 -12.77 -13.67
N VAL A 351 2.69 -11.70 -13.52
CA VAL A 351 2.87 -10.68 -14.58
C VAL A 351 3.78 -11.24 -15.67
N ALA A 352 3.35 -11.17 -16.92
CA ALA A 352 4.20 -11.53 -18.04
C ALA A 352 5.44 -10.61 -18.10
N PRO A 353 6.68 -11.16 -18.26
CA PRO A 353 7.91 -10.37 -18.23
C PRO A 353 7.96 -9.22 -19.26
N SER A 354 7.38 -9.44 -20.45
CA SER A 354 7.26 -8.40 -21.47
C SER A 354 6.40 -7.23 -21.01
N ARG A 355 5.24 -7.51 -20.41
CA ARG A 355 4.33 -6.51 -19.86
C ARG A 355 4.98 -5.73 -18.71
N PHE A 356 5.67 -6.43 -17.81
CA PHE A 356 6.37 -5.77 -16.70
C PHE A 356 7.46 -4.80 -17.21
N ARG A 357 8.25 -5.22 -18.20
CA ARG A 357 9.28 -4.37 -18.83
C ARG A 357 8.69 -3.13 -19.49
N GLU A 358 7.56 -3.28 -20.15
CA GLU A 358 6.84 -2.16 -20.77
C GLU A 358 6.34 -1.16 -19.71
N GLU A 359 5.67 -1.64 -18.66
CA GLU A 359 5.16 -0.78 -17.58
C GLU A 359 6.26 -0.05 -16.82
N ILE A 360 7.35 -0.75 -16.44
CA ILE A 360 8.51 -0.08 -15.83
C ILE A 360 9.13 0.95 -16.77
N SER A 361 9.13 0.70 -18.09
CA SER A 361 9.67 1.65 -19.05
C SER A 361 8.77 2.87 -19.24
N ASN A 362 7.47 2.69 -19.13
CA ASN A 362 6.49 3.78 -19.23
C ASN A 362 6.43 4.63 -17.95
N ALA A 363 6.66 4.01 -16.79
CA ALA A 363 6.73 4.70 -15.50
C ALA A 363 8.05 5.48 -15.31
N MET A 364 9.01 5.30 -16.18
CA MET A 364 10.32 5.95 -16.19
C MET A 364 10.39 7.04 -17.26
#